data_74498d0efd321f34db9b5f6c09f3e02a
#
_entry.id   74498d0efd321f34db9b5f6c09f3e02a
#
_cell.length_a   1.000
_cell.length_b   1.000
_cell.length_c   1.000
_cell.angle_alpha   90.00
_cell.angle_beta   90.00
_cell.angle_gamma   90.00
#
_symmetry.space_group_name_H-M   'P 1'
#
loop_
_entity.id
_entity.type
_entity.pdbx_description
1 polymer ?
#
loop_
_entity_poly.entity_id
_entity_poly.type
_entity_poly.pdbx_seq_one_letter_code
_entity_poly.pdbx_strand_id
1 'polypeptide(L)'
;MNNIVVICENTECANKLGEEANKLGYNVKFEIQKGNNIIGKISIEDIKSAKAVLFTLNRSIEDIQEIERFIDVEYYEVEPSIAINNPDEVIKDIIADLNN
;
A
#
# COMPACT_ATOMS: atom_id res chain seq x y z
N MET A 1 8.31 12.78 -5.91
CA MET A 1 9.00 11.87 -5.00
C MET A 1 8.54 10.44 -5.21
N ASN A 2 9.37 9.48 -4.87
CA ASN A 2 9.06 8.07 -5.09
C ASN A 2 8.25 7.53 -3.93
N ASN A 3 6.95 7.79 -3.92
CA ASN A 3 6.05 7.33 -2.87
C ASN A 3 5.26 6.11 -3.31
N ILE A 4 5.13 5.16 -2.38
CA ILE A 4 4.22 4.02 -2.52
C ILE A 4 3.16 4.19 -1.44
N VAL A 5 1.89 4.13 -1.84
CA VAL A 5 0.76 4.20 -0.91
C VAL A 5 0.38 2.77 -0.54
N VAL A 6 0.28 2.50 0.75
CA VAL A 6 -0.10 1.17 1.26
C VAL A 6 -1.35 1.31 2.13
N ILE A 7 -2.37 0.55 1.81
CA ILE A 7 -3.58 0.44 2.62
C ILE A 7 -3.54 -0.93 3.29
N CYS A 8 -3.45 -0.95 4.60
CA CYS A 8 -3.21 -2.17 5.38
C CYS A 8 -4.07 -2.22 6.65
N GLU A 9 -3.97 -3.33 7.38
CA GLU A 9 -4.79 -3.54 8.58
C GLU A 9 -4.04 -3.25 9.88
N ASN A 10 -2.71 -3.22 9.84
CA ASN A 10 -1.92 -3.01 11.05
C ASN A 10 -0.59 -2.34 10.76
N THR A 11 0.00 -1.81 11.81
CA THR A 11 1.25 -1.05 11.74
C THR A 11 2.45 -1.95 11.38
N GLU A 12 2.43 -3.20 11.83
CA GLU A 12 3.52 -4.13 11.56
C GLU A 12 3.72 -4.31 10.06
N CYS A 13 2.65 -4.56 9.33
CA CYS A 13 2.70 -4.72 7.89
C CYS A 13 3.24 -3.46 7.21
N ALA A 14 2.72 -2.31 7.61
CA ALA A 14 3.15 -1.02 7.05
C ALA A 14 4.65 -0.78 7.29
N ASN A 15 5.11 -1.04 8.50
CA ASN A 15 6.52 -0.82 8.86
C ASN A 15 7.46 -1.74 8.09
N LYS A 16 7.09 -3.00 7.95
CA LYS A 16 7.92 -3.96 7.21
C LYS A 16 8.05 -3.58 5.74
N LEU A 17 6.94 -3.21 5.12
CA LEU A 17 6.95 -2.76 3.73
C LEU A 17 7.73 -1.45 3.59
N GLY A 18 7.56 -0.53 4.54
CA GLY A 18 8.28 0.74 4.54
C GLY A 18 9.78 0.57 4.61
N GLU A 19 10.27 -0.35 5.47
CA GLU A 19 11.70 -0.61 5.58
C GLU A 19 12.28 -1.12 4.27
N GLU A 20 11.60 -2.06 3.61
CA GLU A 20 12.08 -2.61 2.35
C GLU A 20 12.04 -1.57 1.22
N ALA A 21 11.00 -0.75 1.19
CA ALA A 21 10.90 0.31 0.19
C ALA A 21 12.02 1.35 0.37
N ASN A 22 12.31 1.72 1.60
CA ASN A 22 13.38 2.69 1.90
C ASN A 22 14.74 2.21 1.42
N LYS A 23 15.02 0.92 1.52
CA LYS A 23 16.28 0.35 1.04
C LYS A 23 16.46 0.55 -0.47
N LEU A 24 15.35 0.67 -1.19
CA LEU A 24 15.36 0.83 -2.65
C LEU A 24 15.05 2.26 -3.10
N GLY A 25 15.08 3.22 -2.18
CA GLY A 25 14.90 4.63 -2.49
C GLY A 25 13.46 5.10 -2.58
N TYR A 26 12.51 4.33 -2.04
CA TYR A 26 11.10 4.67 -2.04
C TYR A 26 10.62 4.95 -0.64
N ASN A 27 9.62 5.82 -0.52
CA ASN A 27 8.95 6.10 0.75
C ASN A 27 7.56 5.48 0.73
N VAL A 28 7.14 4.92 1.87
CA VAL A 28 5.79 4.40 2.02
C VAL A 28 4.95 5.39 2.82
N LYS A 29 3.81 5.75 2.26
CA LYS A 29 2.73 6.42 2.99
C LYS A 29 1.68 5.36 3.24
N PHE A 30 1.29 5.18 4.47
CA PHE A 30 0.34 4.11 4.78
C PHE A 30 -0.90 4.61 5.50
N GLU A 31 -1.99 3.93 5.25
CA GLU A 31 -3.27 4.12 5.91
C GLU A 31 -3.70 2.80 6.50
N ILE A 32 -4.16 2.81 7.74
CA ILE A 32 -4.64 1.60 8.40
C ILE A 32 -6.16 1.62 8.41
N GLN A 33 -6.76 0.55 7.90
CA GLN A 33 -8.21 0.35 7.95
C GLN A 33 -8.49 -0.85 8.83
N LYS A 34 -9.08 -0.60 9.99
CA LYS A 34 -9.38 -1.64 10.96
C LYS A 34 -10.85 -1.52 11.37
N GLY A 35 -11.65 -2.55 11.02
CA GLY A 35 -13.08 -2.47 11.20
C GLY A 35 -13.65 -1.32 10.37
N ASN A 36 -14.36 -0.40 11.03
CA ASN A 36 -14.92 0.78 10.36
C ASN A 36 -14.08 2.03 10.57
N ASN A 37 -12.86 1.88 11.10
CA ASN A 37 -11.99 3.00 11.41
C ASN A 37 -10.89 3.14 10.37
N ILE A 38 -10.57 4.40 10.03
CA ILE A 38 -9.43 4.74 9.17
C ILE A 38 -8.44 5.53 10.02
N ILE A 39 -7.19 5.06 10.06
CA ILE A 39 -6.12 5.74 10.78
C ILE A 39 -5.11 6.22 9.75
N GLY A 40 -4.78 7.52 9.79
CA GLY A 40 -3.82 8.10 8.85
C GLY A 40 -4.34 8.18 7.42
N LYS A 41 -5.60 8.60 7.27
CA LYS A 41 -6.25 8.66 5.95
C LYS A 41 -5.41 9.43 4.93
N ILE A 42 -5.19 8.81 3.78
CA ILE A 42 -4.39 9.40 2.70
C ILE A 42 -5.30 10.17 1.76
N SER A 43 -4.86 11.37 1.37
CA SER A 43 -5.64 12.23 0.48
C SER A 43 -5.65 11.73 -0.96
N ILE A 44 -6.62 12.19 -1.72
CA ILE A 44 -6.71 11.87 -3.16
C ILE A 44 -5.45 12.35 -3.89
N GLU A 45 -4.93 13.52 -3.54
CA GLU A 45 -3.73 14.08 -4.16
C GLU A 45 -2.52 13.17 -3.94
N ASP A 46 -2.35 12.67 -2.74
CA ASP A 46 -1.23 11.77 -2.43
C ASP A 46 -1.37 10.43 -3.13
N ILE A 47 -2.59 9.93 -3.24
CA ILE A 47 -2.87 8.69 -3.97
C ILE A 47 -2.52 8.86 -5.45
N LYS A 48 -2.97 9.94 -6.06
CA LYS A 48 -2.74 10.18 -7.49
C LYS A 48 -1.27 10.44 -7.83
N SER A 49 -0.52 11.02 -6.90
CA SER A 49 0.89 11.32 -7.11
C SER A 49 1.82 10.16 -6.77
N ALA A 50 1.31 9.11 -6.16
CA ALA A 50 2.11 7.94 -5.79
C ALA A 50 2.55 7.16 -7.03
N LYS A 51 3.70 6.50 -6.93
CA LYS A 51 4.19 5.62 -7.99
C LYS A 51 3.40 4.31 -8.03
N ALA A 52 2.91 3.87 -6.89
CA ALA A 52 2.13 2.64 -6.79
C ALA A 52 1.18 2.72 -5.60
N VAL A 53 0.09 1.97 -5.69
CA VAL A 53 -0.86 1.78 -4.59
C VAL A 53 -0.94 0.28 -4.32
N LEU A 54 -0.80 -0.10 -3.05
CA LEU A 54 -0.87 -1.50 -2.63
C LEU A 54 -1.96 -1.67 -1.59
N PHE A 55 -2.88 -2.59 -1.85
CA PHE A 55 -3.86 -3.02 -0.87
C PHE A 55 -3.40 -4.34 -0.26
N THR A 56 -3.29 -4.39 1.07
CA THR A 56 -2.94 -5.61 1.77
C THR A 56 -3.90 -5.78 2.95
N LEU A 57 -5.13 -6.17 2.61
CA LEU A 57 -6.25 -6.29 3.52
C LEU A 57 -6.95 -7.63 3.33
N ASN A 58 -7.51 -8.18 4.41
CA ASN A 58 -8.31 -9.40 4.35
C ASN A 58 -9.77 -9.07 4.06
N ARG A 59 -10.02 -8.31 3.00
CA ARG A 59 -11.37 -7.96 2.56
C ARG A 59 -11.38 -7.75 1.06
N SER A 60 -12.53 -7.84 0.44
CA SER A 60 -12.62 -7.58 -0.99
C SER A 60 -12.45 -6.10 -1.26
N ILE A 61 -12.10 -5.76 -2.51
CA ILE A 61 -11.83 -4.39 -2.91
C ILE A 61 -13.06 -3.48 -2.70
N GLU A 62 -14.26 -4.02 -2.91
CA GLU A 62 -15.48 -3.25 -2.72
C GLU A 62 -15.73 -2.87 -1.26
N ASP A 63 -15.11 -3.60 -0.33
CA ASP A 63 -15.28 -3.36 1.11
C ASP A 63 -14.22 -2.42 1.69
N ILE A 64 -13.29 -1.95 0.85
CA ILE A 64 -12.28 -0.98 1.29
C ILE A 64 -12.97 0.36 1.52
N GLN A 65 -12.73 0.94 2.70
CA GLN A 65 -13.37 2.20 3.06
C GLN A 65 -12.89 3.33 2.17
N GLU A 66 -13.85 4.12 1.69
CA GLU A 66 -13.60 5.25 0.79
C GLU A 66 -12.84 4.83 -0.46
N ILE A 67 -13.27 3.70 -1.02
CA ILE A 67 -12.64 3.13 -2.22
C ILE A 67 -12.72 4.08 -3.42
N GLU A 68 -13.67 5.01 -3.43
CA GLU A 68 -13.83 5.97 -4.51
C GLU A 68 -12.60 6.85 -4.73
N ARG A 69 -11.75 6.98 -3.72
CA ARG A 69 -10.49 7.72 -3.86
C ARG A 69 -9.54 7.07 -4.86
N PHE A 70 -9.76 5.79 -5.14
CA PHE A 70 -8.86 4.97 -5.96
C PHE A 70 -9.41 4.72 -7.37
N ILE A 71 -10.48 5.41 -7.75
CA ILE A 71 -11.02 5.33 -9.11
C ILE A 71 -9.95 5.83 -10.08
N ASP A 72 -9.74 5.08 -11.16
CA ASP A 72 -8.76 5.39 -12.20
C ASP A 72 -7.29 5.28 -11.76
N VAL A 73 -7.05 4.66 -10.61
CA VAL A 73 -5.70 4.42 -10.11
C VAL A 73 -5.38 2.93 -10.26
N GLU A 74 -4.24 2.62 -10.84
CA GLU A 74 -3.76 1.24 -10.89
C GLU A 74 -3.28 0.83 -9.50
N TYR A 75 -3.54 -0.41 -9.12
CA TYR A 75 -3.19 -0.88 -7.79
C TYR A 75 -2.73 -2.33 -7.82
N TYR A 76 -2.03 -2.72 -6.76
CA TYR A 76 -1.61 -4.08 -6.51
C TYR A 76 -2.34 -4.61 -5.28
N GLU A 77 -2.56 -5.91 -5.24
CA GLU A 77 -3.15 -6.57 -4.07
C GLU A 77 -2.25 -7.70 -3.60
N VAL A 78 -2.03 -7.77 -2.30
CA VAL A 78 -1.23 -8.83 -1.68
C VAL A 78 -1.89 -9.21 -0.36
N GLU A 79 -1.92 -10.50 -0.04
CA GLU A 79 -2.44 -10.94 1.24
C GLU A 79 -1.55 -10.43 2.38
N PRO A 80 -2.13 -10.02 3.52
CA PRO A 80 -1.34 -9.53 4.65
C PRO A 80 -0.26 -10.48 5.12
N SER A 81 -0.51 -11.79 5.11
CA SER A 81 0.49 -12.77 5.52
C SER A 81 1.72 -12.73 4.61
N ILE A 82 1.53 -12.54 3.32
CA ILE A 82 2.63 -12.46 2.36
C ILE A 82 3.41 -11.16 2.59
N ALA A 83 2.72 -10.06 2.81
CA ALA A 83 3.37 -8.77 3.06
C ALA A 83 4.20 -8.79 4.35
N ILE A 84 3.75 -9.52 5.38
CA ILE A 84 4.48 -9.62 6.64
C ILE A 84 5.65 -10.59 6.53
N ASN A 85 5.47 -11.71 5.86
CA ASN A 85 6.50 -12.76 5.79
C ASN A 85 7.53 -12.51 4.69
N ASN A 86 7.14 -11.86 3.60
CA ASN A 86 8.02 -11.63 2.44
C ASN A 86 7.91 -10.18 1.95
N PRO A 87 8.10 -9.18 2.83
CA PRO A 87 7.94 -7.77 2.42
C PRO A 87 8.94 -7.36 1.35
N ASP A 88 10.15 -7.92 1.38
CA ASP A 88 11.17 -7.63 0.38
C ASP A 88 10.73 -8.05 -1.03
N GLU A 89 10.16 -9.25 -1.16
CA GLU A 89 9.68 -9.73 -2.45
C GLU A 89 8.53 -8.89 -2.98
N VAL A 90 7.60 -8.52 -2.10
CA VAL A 90 6.45 -7.68 -2.48
C VAL A 90 6.93 -6.35 -3.06
N ILE A 91 7.83 -5.68 -2.36
CA ILE A 91 8.34 -4.37 -2.80
C ILE A 91 9.17 -4.52 -4.08
N LYS A 92 10.03 -5.52 -4.17
CA LYS A 92 10.85 -5.76 -5.37
C LYS A 92 9.99 -6.02 -6.60
N ASP A 93 8.93 -6.81 -6.44
CA ASP A 93 8.03 -7.12 -7.55
C ASP A 93 7.29 -5.87 -8.04
N ILE A 94 6.81 -5.04 -7.11
CA ILE A 94 6.14 -3.80 -7.48
C ILE A 94 7.10 -2.87 -8.22
N ILE A 95 8.30 -2.68 -7.70
CA ILE A 95 9.28 -1.78 -8.32
C ILE A 95 9.72 -2.29 -9.69
N ALA A 96 9.91 -3.61 -9.82
CA ALA A 96 10.25 -4.20 -11.11
C ALA A 96 9.15 -3.96 -12.14
N ASP A 97 7.89 -4.08 -11.73
CA ASP A 97 6.76 -3.82 -12.62
C ASP A 97 6.70 -2.35 -13.04
N LEU A 98 7.00 -1.43 -12.12
CA LEU A 98 6.99 0.00 -12.41
C LEU A 98 8.08 0.40 -13.41
N ASN A 99 9.17 -0.35 -13.47
CA ASN A 99 10.32 -0.04 -14.32
C ASN A 99 10.31 -0.79 -15.65
N ASN A 100 9.24 -1.51 -15.93
CA ASN A 100 9.09 -2.21 -17.20
C ASN A 100 8.48 -1.32 -18.28
#